data_d9bfacb4ec6c2f5f571cc876e1659995
#
_entry.id   d9bfacb4ec6c2f5f571cc876e1659995
#
_cell.length_a   1.000
_cell.length_b   1.000
_cell.length_c   1.000
_cell.angle_alpha   90.00
_cell.angle_beta   90.00
_cell.angle_gamma   90.00
#
_symmetry.space_group_name_H-M   'P 1'
#
loop_
_entity.id
_entity.type
_entity.pdbx_description
1 polymer ?
#
loop_
_entity_poly.entity_id
_entity_poly.type
_entity_poly.pdbx_seq_one_letter_code
_entity_poly.pdbx_strand_id
1 'polypeptide(L)'
;MNSNNLLSRIEALLFVAGDEGMTIKQLAQYIEVEPMDIEAGLSELLSHYNEEEMRGITLKQIAGTYQLTTKPEVTDTLKKLIENPTNQVLTAASLEVLAIIAYKQPITRAEVEDLRGVKSERPIATLVSRALVQEVGRAEGTGRAILYGTTKEFLNYFGLKNIKELPPLPEEVDQEDDQPTDLFLTKFQETFNQN
;
A
#
# COMPACT_ATOMS: atom_id res chain seq x y z
N MET A 1 -6.28 -7.11 -34.36
CA MET A 1 -6.78 -8.04 -33.31
C MET A 1 -8.15 -7.54 -32.87
N ASN A 2 -9.14 -8.40 -32.59
CA ASN A 2 -10.45 -7.93 -32.13
C ASN A 2 -10.28 -7.38 -30.72
N SER A 3 -10.73 -6.13 -30.43
CA SER A 3 -10.58 -5.44 -29.14
C SER A 3 -11.09 -6.31 -27.97
N ASN A 4 -12.23 -6.99 -28.14
CA ASN A 4 -12.78 -7.90 -27.14
C ASN A 4 -11.84 -9.07 -26.76
N ASN A 5 -10.98 -9.52 -27.66
CA ASN A 5 -10.01 -10.58 -27.35
C ASN A 5 -8.84 -10.04 -26.52
N LEU A 6 -8.44 -8.77 -26.70
CA LEU A 6 -7.39 -8.14 -25.91
C LEU A 6 -7.85 -7.95 -24.47
N LEU A 7 -9.04 -7.38 -24.24
CA LEU A 7 -9.60 -7.13 -22.91
C LEU A 7 -9.75 -8.43 -22.10
N SER A 8 -10.30 -9.49 -22.71
CA SER A 8 -10.47 -10.77 -22.03
C SER A 8 -9.13 -11.42 -21.66
N ARG A 9 -8.07 -11.24 -22.47
CA ARG A 9 -6.72 -11.75 -22.16
C ARG A 9 -6.08 -10.98 -21.02
N ILE A 10 -6.22 -9.64 -20.99
CA ILE A 10 -5.76 -8.81 -19.89
C ILE A 10 -6.48 -9.22 -18.60
N GLU A 11 -7.79 -9.31 -18.61
CA GLU A 11 -8.60 -9.72 -17.45
C GLU A 11 -8.19 -11.08 -16.91
N ALA A 12 -8.02 -12.08 -17.79
CA ALA A 12 -7.62 -13.42 -17.39
C ALA A 12 -6.23 -13.45 -16.75
N LEU A 13 -5.26 -12.70 -17.29
CA LEU A 13 -3.92 -12.62 -16.73
C LEU A 13 -3.93 -11.94 -15.36
N LEU A 14 -4.69 -10.86 -15.19
CA LEU A 14 -4.84 -10.17 -13.91
C LEU A 14 -5.54 -11.03 -12.86
N PHE A 15 -6.53 -11.81 -13.27
CA PHE A 15 -7.21 -12.77 -12.39
C PHE A 15 -6.25 -13.84 -11.86
N VAL A 16 -5.43 -14.41 -12.75
CA VAL A 16 -4.43 -15.43 -12.37
C VAL A 16 -3.29 -14.87 -11.54
N ALA A 17 -2.89 -13.60 -11.78
CA ALA A 17 -1.83 -12.93 -11.03
C ALA A 17 -2.26 -12.58 -9.60
N GLY A 18 -3.56 -12.47 -9.32
CA GLY A 18 -4.09 -12.19 -7.99
C GLY A 18 -3.57 -10.87 -7.42
N ASP A 19 -3.19 -10.89 -6.15
CA ASP A 19 -2.71 -9.73 -5.39
C ASP A 19 -1.29 -9.26 -5.77
N GLU A 20 -0.50 -10.08 -6.44
CA GLU A 20 0.77 -9.63 -7.01
C GLU A 20 0.57 -8.65 -8.17
N GLY A 21 -0.53 -8.82 -8.91
CA GLY A 21 -0.84 -8.03 -10.10
C GLY A 21 0.20 -8.15 -11.20
N MET A 22 0.03 -7.34 -12.25
CA MET A 22 0.97 -7.31 -13.38
C MET A 22 1.24 -5.88 -13.85
N THR A 23 2.48 -5.64 -14.26
CA THR A 23 2.88 -4.38 -14.91
C THR A 23 2.43 -4.38 -16.38
N ILE A 24 2.31 -3.18 -16.99
CA ILE A 24 2.04 -3.03 -18.43
C ILE A 24 3.06 -3.82 -19.27
N LYS A 25 4.34 -3.79 -18.88
CA LYS A 25 5.40 -4.53 -19.58
C LYS A 25 5.18 -6.04 -19.56
N GLN A 26 4.80 -6.60 -18.41
CA GLN A 26 4.50 -8.04 -18.31
C GLN A 26 3.28 -8.41 -19.14
N LEU A 27 2.18 -7.63 -19.04
CA LEU A 27 1.00 -7.86 -19.86
C LEU A 27 1.32 -7.80 -21.36
N ALA A 28 2.07 -6.79 -21.80
CA ALA A 28 2.50 -6.65 -23.20
C ALA A 28 3.34 -7.85 -23.67
N GLN A 29 4.25 -8.33 -22.83
CA GLN A 29 5.08 -9.50 -23.12
C GLN A 29 4.26 -10.78 -23.27
N TYR A 30 3.32 -11.06 -22.35
CA TYR A 30 2.51 -12.30 -22.39
C TYR A 30 1.44 -12.27 -23.48
N ILE A 31 0.93 -11.09 -23.80
CA ILE A 31 -0.11 -10.93 -24.85
C ILE A 31 0.52 -10.77 -26.24
N GLU A 32 1.82 -10.42 -26.29
CA GLU A 32 2.58 -10.17 -27.54
C GLU A 32 2.01 -8.96 -28.33
N VAL A 33 1.79 -7.84 -27.63
CA VAL A 33 1.34 -6.56 -28.20
C VAL A 33 2.18 -5.41 -27.67
N GLU A 34 2.05 -4.23 -28.27
CA GLU A 34 2.75 -3.04 -27.79
C GLU A 34 2.20 -2.55 -26.43
N PRO A 35 3.05 -1.96 -25.56
CA PRO A 35 2.63 -1.41 -24.26
C PRO A 35 1.47 -0.41 -24.37
N MET A 36 1.41 0.40 -25.42
CA MET A 36 0.31 1.35 -25.66
C MET A 36 -1.05 0.67 -25.84
N ASP A 37 -1.08 -0.50 -26.47
CA ASP A 37 -2.32 -1.28 -26.64
C ASP A 37 -2.82 -1.80 -25.29
N ILE A 38 -1.89 -2.19 -24.40
CA ILE A 38 -2.22 -2.60 -23.02
C ILE A 38 -2.76 -1.42 -22.21
N GLU A 39 -2.16 -0.23 -22.31
CA GLU A 39 -2.65 0.98 -21.61
C GLU A 39 -4.08 1.32 -22.06
N ALA A 40 -4.34 1.31 -23.35
CA ALA A 40 -5.67 1.53 -23.90
C ALA A 40 -6.67 0.45 -23.41
N GLY A 41 -6.28 -0.82 -23.47
CA GLY A 41 -7.11 -1.93 -22.99
C GLY A 41 -7.42 -1.89 -21.50
N LEU A 42 -6.45 -1.51 -20.66
CA LEU A 42 -6.64 -1.33 -19.21
C LEU A 42 -7.61 -0.17 -18.91
N SER A 43 -7.52 0.93 -19.66
CA SER A 43 -8.42 2.07 -19.52
C SER A 43 -9.85 1.70 -19.92
N GLU A 44 -10.03 0.97 -21.01
CA GLU A 44 -11.33 0.47 -21.47
C GLU A 44 -11.92 -0.53 -20.46
N LEU A 45 -11.11 -1.45 -19.96
CA LEU A 45 -11.52 -2.43 -18.96
C LEU A 45 -11.96 -1.77 -17.65
N LEU A 46 -11.24 -0.74 -17.21
CA LEU A 46 -11.60 0.05 -16.03
C LEU A 46 -12.96 0.75 -16.21
N SER A 47 -13.21 1.35 -17.39
CA SER A 47 -14.50 1.96 -17.69
C SER A 47 -15.63 0.94 -17.62
N HIS A 48 -15.46 -0.24 -18.20
CA HIS A 48 -16.44 -1.32 -18.13
C HIS A 48 -16.74 -1.75 -16.69
N TYR A 49 -15.71 -1.89 -15.83
CA TYR A 49 -15.94 -2.25 -14.43
C TYR A 49 -16.65 -1.15 -13.65
N ASN A 50 -16.39 0.12 -13.95
CA ASN A 50 -17.01 1.25 -13.24
C ASN A 50 -18.46 1.49 -13.67
N GLU A 51 -18.78 1.27 -14.94
CA GLU A 51 -20.12 1.47 -15.50
C GLU A 51 -21.13 0.36 -15.12
N GLU A 52 -20.63 -0.85 -14.87
CA GLU A 52 -21.49 -1.98 -14.48
C GLU A 52 -21.69 -2.04 -12.97
N GLU A 53 -22.83 -1.55 -12.49
CA GLU A 53 -23.23 -1.58 -11.06
C GLU A 53 -23.31 -3.01 -10.48
N MET A 54 -23.58 -4.01 -11.32
CA MET A 54 -23.69 -5.41 -10.88
C MET A 54 -22.35 -6.07 -10.58
N ARG A 55 -21.25 -5.45 -10.93
CA ARG A 55 -19.91 -6.01 -10.65
C ARG A 55 -19.37 -5.56 -9.29
N GLY A 56 -19.05 -6.53 -8.45
CA GLY A 56 -18.41 -6.29 -7.14
C GLY A 56 -16.88 -6.11 -7.18
N ILE A 57 -16.27 -6.20 -8.38
CA ILE A 57 -14.81 -6.05 -8.60
C ILE A 57 -14.52 -4.85 -9.50
N THR A 58 -13.31 -4.33 -9.41
CA THR A 58 -12.78 -3.26 -10.26
C THR A 58 -11.29 -3.47 -10.49
N LEU A 59 -10.70 -2.62 -11.32
CA LEU A 59 -9.27 -2.60 -11.62
C LEU A 59 -8.61 -1.44 -10.87
N LYS A 60 -7.51 -1.71 -10.17
CA LYS A 60 -6.68 -0.66 -9.55
C LYS A 60 -5.21 -0.83 -9.91
N GLN A 61 -4.48 0.29 -9.91
CA GLN A 61 -3.04 0.27 -9.96
C GLN A 61 -2.49 0.45 -8.54
N ILE A 62 -1.82 -0.60 -8.03
CA ILE A 62 -1.27 -0.64 -6.67
C ILE A 62 0.18 -1.08 -6.76
N ALA A 63 1.08 -0.45 -6.02
CA ALA A 63 2.52 -0.77 -6.02
C ALA A 63 3.16 -0.84 -7.42
N GLY A 64 2.64 -0.08 -8.39
CA GLY A 64 3.12 -0.05 -9.78
C GLY A 64 2.60 -1.19 -10.65
N THR A 65 1.76 -2.09 -10.15
CA THR A 65 1.09 -3.18 -10.89
C THR A 65 -0.41 -2.94 -10.98
N TYR A 66 -1.05 -3.50 -12.00
CA TYR A 66 -2.50 -3.53 -12.12
C TYR A 66 -3.04 -4.79 -11.47
N GLN A 67 -4.12 -4.66 -10.71
CA GLN A 67 -4.74 -5.74 -9.94
C GLN A 67 -6.26 -5.63 -10.02
N LEU A 68 -6.95 -6.78 -10.00
CA LEU A 68 -8.38 -6.83 -9.74
C LEU A 68 -8.60 -6.72 -8.25
N THR A 69 -9.45 -5.78 -7.83
CA THR A 69 -9.80 -5.52 -6.43
C THR A 69 -11.32 -5.50 -6.27
N THR A 70 -11.80 -5.61 -5.04
CA THR A 70 -13.22 -5.42 -4.75
C THR A 70 -13.58 -3.93 -4.76
N LYS A 71 -14.82 -3.63 -5.16
CA LYS A 71 -15.37 -2.28 -5.08
C LYS A 71 -15.70 -1.91 -3.61
N PRO A 72 -15.64 -0.61 -3.24
CA PRO A 72 -16.00 -0.14 -1.90
C PRO A 72 -17.42 -0.53 -1.47
N GLU A 73 -18.35 -0.58 -2.41
CA GLU A 73 -19.77 -0.86 -2.16
C GLU A 73 -20.04 -2.24 -1.56
N VAL A 74 -19.10 -3.20 -1.75
CA VAL A 74 -19.23 -4.56 -1.18
C VAL A 74 -18.47 -4.74 0.13
N THR A 75 -17.85 -3.66 0.67
CA THR A 75 -17.00 -3.69 1.87
C THR A 75 -17.70 -4.30 3.07
N ASP A 76 -18.95 -3.93 3.36
CA ASP A 76 -19.69 -4.44 4.51
C ASP A 76 -20.00 -5.94 4.41
N THR A 77 -20.17 -6.45 3.19
CA THR A 77 -20.33 -7.89 2.95
C THR A 77 -19.02 -8.63 3.22
N LEU A 78 -17.89 -8.05 2.78
CA LEU A 78 -16.56 -8.63 2.94
C LEU A 78 -16.06 -8.58 4.40
N LYS A 79 -16.40 -7.52 5.14
CA LYS A 79 -16.09 -7.44 6.58
C LYS A 79 -16.62 -8.66 7.33
N LYS A 80 -17.84 -9.11 7.04
CA LYS A 80 -18.43 -10.32 7.67
C LYS A 80 -17.65 -11.60 7.38
N LEU A 81 -16.98 -11.68 6.23
CA LEU A 81 -16.11 -12.80 5.87
C LEU A 81 -14.77 -12.73 6.62
N ILE A 82 -14.26 -11.51 6.84
CA ILE A 82 -12.93 -11.23 7.40
C ILE A 82 -12.98 -11.16 8.95
N GLU A 83 -14.13 -10.99 9.57
CA GLU A 83 -14.33 -10.96 11.04
C GLU A 83 -13.95 -12.29 11.75
N ASN A 84 -13.25 -13.18 11.08
CA ASN A 84 -12.57 -14.31 11.72
C ASN A 84 -11.29 -13.80 12.43
N PRO A 85 -11.05 -14.15 13.72
CA PRO A 85 -10.10 -13.46 14.62
C PRO A 85 -8.61 -13.67 14.33
N THR A 86 -8.23 -14.10 13.15
CA THR A 86 -6.82 -14.28 12.73
C THR A 86 -6.17 -13.05 12.10
N ASN A 87 -6.93 -12.05 11.66
CA ASN A 87 -6.36 -10.77 11.21
C ASN A 87 -6.16 -9.83 12.42
N GLN A 88 -5.05 -10.01 13.13
CA GLN A 88 -4.65 -9.12 14.21
C GLN A 88 -4.43 -7.71 13.65
N VAL A 89 -5.35 -6.81 13.96
CA VAL A 89 -5.23 -5.38 13.71
C VAL A 89 -3.89 -4.90 14.30
N LEU A 90 -3.18 -4.02 13.57
CA LEU A 90 -1.97 -3.40 14.10
C LEU A 90 -2.32 -2.60 15.36
N THR A 91 -1.51 -2.74 16.41
CA THR A 91 -1.69 -1.92 17.62
C THR A 91 -1.41 -0.44 17.31
N ALA A 92 -1.96 0.47 18.11
CA ALA A 92 -1.69 1.91 17.97
C ALA A 92 -0.18 2.20 17.92
N ALA A 93 0.62 1.57 18.81
CA ALA A 93 2.07 1.70 18.81
C ALA A 93 2.73 1.18 17.53
N SER A 94 2.19 0.13 16.90
CA SER A 94 2.73 -0.37 15.61
C SER A 94 2.34 0.55 14.45
N LEU A 95 1.14 1.11 14.46
CA LEU A 95 0.70 2.08 13.45
C LEU A 95 1.52 3.36 13.52
N GLU A 96 1.78 3.87 14.72
CA GLU A 96 2.63 5.04 14.96
C GLU A 96 4.05 4.84 14.41
N VAL A 97 4.70 3.71 14.75
CA VAL A 97 6.03 3.37 14.23
C VAL A 97 6.02 3.20 12.72
N LEU A 98 4.98 2.58 12.17
CA LEU A 98 4.84 2.40 10.73
C LEU A 98 4.70 3.74 10.01
N ALA A 99 3.92 4.67 10.55
CA ALA A 99 3.77 6.02 10.02
C ALA A 99 5.13 6.77 10.02
N ILE A 100 5.86 6.76 11.14
CA ILE A 100 7.19 7.38 11.21
C ILE A 100 8.13 6.81 10.15
N ILE A 101 8.20 5.48 10.02
CA ILE A 101 9.07 4.84 9.02
C ILE A 101 8.62 5.24 7.61
N ALA A 102 7.33 5.23 7.31
CA ALA A 102 6.81 5.54 5.97
C ALA A 102 7.19 6.94 5.50
N TYR A 103 7.15 7.94 6.40
CA TYR A 103 7.46 9.33 6.06
C TYR A 103 8.94 9.70 6.16
N LYS A 104 9.71 9.02 7.02
CA LYS A 104 11.11 9.38 7.32
C LYS A 104 12.14 8.42 6.75
N GLN A 105 11.72 7.34 6.09
CA GLN A 105 12.64 6.35 5.51
C GLN A 105 13.66 6.95 4.54
N PRO A 106 14.92 6.43 4.52
CA PRO A 106 15.43 5.38 5.40
C PRO A 106 15.75 5.91 6.80
N ILE A 107 15.35 5.19 7.86
CA ILE A 107 15.45 5.65 9.26
C ILE A 107 15.94 4.51 10.17
N THR A 108 16.73 4.82 11.20
CA THR A 108 17.20 3.87 12.20
C THR A 108 16.18 3.70 13.34
N ARG A 109 16.31 2.59 14.09
CA ARG A 109 15.51 2.38 15.31
C ARG A 109 15.71 3.51 16.32
N ALA A 110 16.94 3.98 16.53
CA ALA A 110 17.25 5.04 17.47
C ALA A 110 16.50 6.33 17.14
N GLU A 111 16.52 6.75 15.88
CA GLU A 111 15.77 7.92 15.39
C GLU A 111 14.25 7.75 15.55
N VAL A 112 13.71 6.54 15.33
CA VAL A 112 12.29 6.26 15.63
C VAL A 112 11.99 6.40 17.11
N GLU A 113 12.86 5.86 17.98
CA GLU A 113 12.73 5.96 19.45
C GLU A 113 12.85 7.41 19.93
N ASP A 114 13.75 8.20 19.33
CA ASP A 114 13.91 9.62 19.64
C ASP A 114 12.65 10.43 19.29
N LEU A 115 12.05 10.16 18.13
CA LEU A 115 10.79 10.81 17.72
C LEU A 115 9.60 10.41 18.58
N ARG A 116 9.57 9.18 19.09
CA ARG A 116 8.48 8.66 19.91
C ARG A 116 8.65 8.92 21.41
N GLY A 117 9.86 9.19 21.88
CA GLY A 117 10.19 9.26 23.30
C GLY A 117 10.15 7.90 24.03
N VAL A 118 9.85 6.79 23.35
CA VAL A 118 9.71 5.45 23.94
C VAL A 118 10.31 4.35 23.05
N LYS A 119 10.63 3.20 23.67
CA LYS A 119 11.19 2.03 22.98
C LYS A 119 10.30 1.51 21.86
N SER A 120 10.89 1.20 20.71
CA SER A 120 10.19 0.79 19.50
C SER A 120 10.61 -0.58 18.97
N GLU A 121 11.43 -1.34 19.69
CA GLU A 121 11.94 -2.63 19.25
C GLU A 121 10.82 -3.64 18.92
N ARG A 122 9.82 -3.80 19.83
CA ARG A 122 8.69 -4.73 19.62
C ARG A 122 7.80 -4.32 18.44
N PRO A 123 7.34 -3.06 18.34
CA PRO A 123 6.61 -2.59 17.16
C PRO A 123 7.35 -2.83 15.85
N ILE A 124 8.65 -2.50 15.76
CA ILE A 124 9.45 -2.72 14.56
C ILE A 124 9.53 -4.21 14.22
N ALA A 125 9.81 -5.09 15.21
CA ALA A 125 9.85 -6.53 14.98
C ALA A 125 8.50 -7.07 14.48
N THR A 126 7.38 -6.57 14.99
CA THR A 126 6.04 -6.92 14.52
C THR A 126 5.83 -6.49 13.07
N LEU A 127 6.23 -5.28 12.70
CA LEU A 127 6.09 -4.75 11.34
C LEU A 127 6.97 -5.52 10.33
N VAL A 128 8.18 -5.88 10.74
CA VAL A 128 9.08 -6.72 9.93
C VAL A 128 8.50 -8.13 9.74
N SER A 129 7.96 -8.75 10.80
CA SER A 129 7.35 -10.09 10.72
C SER A 129 6.09 -10.11 9.83
N ARG A 130 5.43 -8.97 9.67
CA ARG A 130 4.28 -8.79 8.76
C ARG A 130 4.68 -8.30 7.37
N ALA A 131 5.96 -8.24 7.09
CA ALA A 131 6.52 -7.75 5.84
C ALA A 131 6.10 -6.30 5.46
N LEU A 132 5.61 -5.49 6.41
CA LEU A 132 5.26 -4.08 6.16
C LEU A 132 6.48 -3.16 6.18
N VAL A 133 7.53 -3.57 6.92
CA VAL A 133 8.81 -2.88 7.06
C VAL A 133 9.94 -3.87 6.77
N GLN A 134 11.01 -3.38 6.18
CA GLN A 134 12.22 -4.16 5.88
C GLN A 134 13.50 -3.37 6.19
N GLU A 135 14.61 -4.10 6.32
CA GLU A 135 15.94 -3.49 6.33
C GLU A 135 16.29 -3.03 4.91
N VAL A 136 16.61 -1.75 4.75
CA VAL A 136 16.97 -1.15 3.45
C VAL A 136 18.43 -0.78 3.34
N GLY A 137 19.18 -0.94 4.42
CA GLY A 137 20.62 -0.66 4.48
C GLY A 137 21.15 -0.52 5.89
N ARG A 138 22.32 0.08 5.99
CA ARG A 138 22.96 0.42 7.27
C ARG A 138 23.45 1.85 7.25
N ALA A 139 23.30 2.53 8.37
CA ALA A 139 23.81 3.90 8.55
C ALA A 139 25.34 3.95 8.47
N GLU A 140 25.85 5.07 8.02
CA GLU A 140 27.30 5.34 8.06
C GLU A 140 27.74 5.65 9.51
N GLY A 141 28.99 5.31 9.84
CA GLY A 141 29.56 5.61 11.15
C GLY A 141 29.69 4.40 12.07
N THR A 142 30.02 4.68 13.35
CA THR A 142 30.29 3.66 14.36
C THR A 142 29.02 2.90 14.75
N GLY A 143 29.06 1.56 14.69
CA GLY A 143 27.92 0.71 15.05
C GLY A 143 27.01 0.32 13.88
N ARG A 144 27.11 0.97 12.71
CA ARG A 144 26.39 0.62 11.46
C ARG A 144 24.92 0.22 11.70
N ALA A 145 24.15 1.09 12.36
CA ALA A 145 22.75 0.84 12.70
C ALA A 145 21.94 0.45 11.45
N ILE A 146 20.98 -0.46 11.64
CA ILE A 146 20.07 -0.89 10.58
C ILE A 146 19.17 0.28 10.18
N LEU A 147 19.02 0.49 8.89
CA LEU A 147 18.07 1.42 8.29
C LEU A 147 16.81 0.65 7.86
N TYR A 148 15.66 1.16 8.24
CA TYR A 148 14.35 0.60 7.93
C TYR A 148 13.63 1.43 6.87
N GLY A 149 12.83 0.74 6.05
CA GLY A 149 11.94 1.34 5.07
C GLY A 149 10.71 0.46 4.85
N THR A 150 9.73 1.01 4.14
CA THR A 150 8.50 0.29 3.78
C THR A 150 8.76 -0.72 2.65
N THR A 151 7.81 -1.63 2.46
CA THR A 151 7.86 -2.71 1.46
C THR A 151 6.81 -2.53 0.37
N LYS A 152 6.79 -3.45 -0.60
CA LYS A 152 5.66 -3.58 -1.54
C LYS A 152 4.37 -3.95 -0.80
N GLU A 153 4.46 -4.82 0.22
CA GLU A 153 3.31 -5.23 1.04
C GLU A 153 2.69 -4.05 1.81
N PHE A 154 3.50 -3.09 2.25
CA PHE A 154 3.00 -1.84 2.80
C PHE A 154 2.13 -1.09 1.77
N LEU A 155 2.59 -0.95 0.53
CA LEU A 155 1.83 -0.29 -0.52
C LEU A 155 0.54 -1.05 -0.84
N ASN A 156 0.60 -2.38 -0.92
CA ASN A 156 -0.56 -3.23 -1.10
C ASN A 156 -1.57 -3.08 0.03
N TYR A 157 -1.11 -3.10 1.29
CA TYR A 157 -1.95 -2.99 2.47
C TYR A 157 -2.73 -1.67 2.53
N PHE A 158 -2.11 -0.57 2.08
CA PHE A 158 -2.71 0.76 2.06
C PHE A 158 -3.28 1.15 0.69
N GLY A 159 -3.23 0.30 -0.31
CA GLY A 159 -3.77 0.56 -1.64
C GLY A 159 -3.05 1.66 -2.41
N LEU A 160 -1.75 1.88 -2.13
CA LEU A 160 -0.94 2.93 -2.75
C LEU A 160 -0.22 2.41 -4.00
N LYS A 161 -0.11 3.23 -5.04
CA LYS A 161 0.70 2.92 -6.23
C LYS A 161 2.20 3.04 -5.94
N ASN A 162 2.56 4.01 -5.11
CA ASN A 162 3.93 4.29 -4.69
C ASN A 162 3.94 5.13 -3.41
N ILE A 163 5.10 5.21 -2.76
CA ILE A 163 5.25 5.93 -1.48
C ILE A 163 4.95 7.43 -1.56
N LYS A 164 5.04 8.05 -2.73
CA LYS A 164 4.77 9.49 -2.92
C LYS A 164 3.28 9.83 -2.84
N GLU A 165 2.39 8.82 -2.86
CA GLU A 165 0.95 9.00 -2.65
C GLU A 165 0.56 9.11 -1.18
N LEU A 166 1.53 8.99 -0.27
CA LEU A 166 1.27 9.34 1.13
C LEU A 166 0.81 10.80 1.24
N PRO A 167 -0.24 11.08 2.02
CA PRO A 167 -0.73 12.44 2.21
C PRO A 167 0.39 13.32 2.81
N PRO A 168 0.51 14.59 2.39
CA PRO A 168 1.50 15.48 2.99
C PRO A 168 1.23 15.64 4.47
N LEU A 169 2.32 15.68 5.25
CA LEU A 169 2.20 16.04 6.67
C LEU A 169 1.68 17.48 6.78
N PRO A 170 0.85 17.80 7.79
CA PRO A 170 0.51 19.18 8.07
C PRO A 170 1.81 19.98 8.27
N GLU A 171 1.93 21.12 7.58
CA GLU A 171 2.95 22.11 7.92
C GLU A 171 2.75 22.48 9.40
N GLU A 172 3.83 22.58 10.15
CA GLU A 172 3.85 22.81 11.58
C GLU A 172 2.83 23.91 11.95
N VAL A 173 1.75 23.50 12.61
CA VAL A 173 0.89 24.45 13.29
C VAL A 173 1.58 24.67 14.64
N ASP A 174 2.03 25.91 14.87
CA ASP A 174 2.54 26.39 16.15
C ASP A 174 1.48 26.17 17.26
N GLN A 175 1.41 24.96 17.81
CA GLN A 175 0.64 24.65 19.00
C GLN A 175 1.53 23.87 19.97
N GLU A 176 1.81 24.50 21.09
CA GLU A 176 2.74 24.10 22.14
C GLU A 176 2.39 22.77 22.84
N ASP A 177 1.36 22.03 22.44
CA ASP A 177 0.84 20.87 23.21
C ASP A 177 0.71 19.55 22.43
N ASP A 178 0.85 19.50 21.08
CA ASP A 178 0.72 18.25 20.36
C ASP A 178 2.08 17.68 19.96
N GLN A 179 2.37 16.47 20.46
CA GLN A 179 3.55 15.70 20.05
C GLN A 179 3.50 15.48 18.52
N PRO A 180 4.60 15.70 17.77
CA PRO A 180 4.64 15.47 16.31
C PRO A 180 4.11 14.09 15.90
N THR A 181 4.21 13.13 16.77
CA THR A 181 3.78 11.75 16.61
C THR A 181 2.27 11.59 16.51
N ASP A 182 1.49 12.37 17.26
CA ASP A 182 0.01 12.29 17.24
C ASP A 182 -0.56 12.82 15.93
N LEU A 183 0.06 13.85 15.34
CA LEU A 183 -0.31 14.38 14.04
C LEU A 183 -0.05 13.37 12.92
N PHE A 184 1.09 12.64 12.98
CA PHE A 184 1.40 11.55 12.03
C PHE A 184 0.34 10.46 12.09
N LEU A 185 0.01 10.01 13.31
CA LEU A 185 -0.94 8.93 13.51
C LEU A 185 -2.35 9.34 13.06
N THR A 186 -2.79 10.53 13.42
CA THR A 186 -4.13 11.05 13.07
C THR A 186 -4.29 11.14 11.55
N LYS A 187 -3.36 11.77 10.84
CA LYS A 187 -3.40 11.88 9.38
C LYS A 187 -3.31 10.53 8.68
N PHE A 188 -2.45 9.66 9.18
CA PHE A 188 -2.29 8.31 8.65
C PHE A 188 -3.59 7.50 8.84
N GLN A 189 -4.22 7.57 10.01
CA GLN A 189 -5.48 6.91 10.29
C GLN A 189 -6.67 7.51 9.52
N GLU A 190 -6.77 8.83 9.43
CA GLU A 190 -7.81 9.51 8.65
C GLU A 190 -7.79 9.09 7.17
N THR A 191 -6.60 8.97 6.59
CA THR A 191 -6.45 8.62 5.18
C THR A 191 -6.83 7.16 4.89
N PHE A 192 -6.54 6.24 5.80
CA PHE A 192 -6.69 4.80 5.56
C PHE A 192 -7.87 4.15 6.29
N ASN A 193 -8.54 4.85 7.24
CA ASN A 193 -9.77 4.37 7.86
C ASN A 193 -11.05 4.80 7.09
N GLN A 194 -10.93 5.60 6.02
CA GLN A 194 -12.05 6.03 5.18
C GLN A 194 -12.30 5.12 3.96
N ASN A 195 -11.57 4.00 3.85
CA ASN A 195 -11.74 3.02 2.76
C ASN A 195 -12.23 1.67 3.28
#